data_a14f3c740652aa34ff41b84599cd5088
#
_entry.id   a14f3c740652aa34ff41b84599cd5088
#
_cell.length_a   1.000
_cell.length_b   1.000
_cell.length_c   1.000
_cell.angle_alpha   90.00
_cell.angle_beta   90.00
_cell.angle_gamma   90.00
#
_symmetry.space_group_name_H-M   'P 1'
#
loop_
_entity.id
_entity.type
_entity.pdbx_description
1 polymer ?
#
loop_
_entity_poly.entity_id
_entity_poly.type
_entity_poly.pdbx_seq_one_letter_code
_entity_poly.pdbx_strand_id
1 'polypeptide(L)'
;MLTSLNRMVGLPVVWQDRQLGYVERAVPDAHARRLSGVVVRKGIGAAKWISSDGIAVVGSRCVLIRQKPGAVPDSRPGSLGRAFLTTGECVGEVTDMILHGDSLRLEALELSPGPVYRLLGKRAYAAQYRVGGGSREGEVVVPRLLTWAQLKRTLGEEDDG
;
A
#
# COMPACT_ATOMS: atom_id res chain seq x y z
N MET A 1 -13.26 4.49 -1.42
CA MET A 1 -12.18 5.44 -1.76
C MET A 1 -10.87 4.68 -1.92
N LEU A 2 -10.19 4.95 -3.00
CA LEU A 2 -8.84 4.43 -3.23
C LEU A 2 -7.79 5.41 -2.69
N THR A 3 -6.79 4.88 -2.03
CA THR A 3 -5.59 5.61 -1.62
C THR A 3 -4.37 4.74 -1.86
N SER A 4 -3.19 5.18 -1.45
CA SER A 4 -1.99 4.34 -1.55
C SER A 4 -1.25 4.31 -0.23
N LEU A 5 -0.37 3.32 -0.05
CA LEU A 5 0.41 3.21 1.18
C LEU A 5 1.30 4.44 1.39
N ASN A 6 1.88 4.98 0.32
CA ASN A 6 2.71 6.18 0.41
C ASN A 6 1.90 7.42 0.82
N ARG A 7 0.65 7.53 0.38
CA ARG A 7 -0.24 8.63 0.78
C ARG A 7 -0.70 8.54 2.22
N MET A 8 -0.69 7.36 2.81
CA MET A 8 -1.01 7.19 4.23
C MET A 8 0.06 7.77 5.14
N VAL A 9 1.31 7.80 4.71
CA VAL A 9 2.42 8.35 5.50
C VAL A 9 2.18 9.82 5.80
N GLY A 10 2.24 10.18 7.08
CA GLY A 10 1.99 11.54 7.55
C GLY A 10 0.53 11.83 7.91
N LEU A 11 -0.41 10.93 7.63
CA LEU A 11 -1.79 11.13 8.07
C LEU A 11 -1.89 11.05 9.59
N PRO A 12 -2.67 11.95 10.23
CA PRO A 12 -2.96 11.84 11.65
C PRO A 12 -3.77 10.59 11.95
N VAL A 13 -3.46 9.95 13.06
CA VAL A 13 -4.17 8.79 13.59
C VAL A 13 -5.07 9.25 14.73
N VAL A 14 -6.36 8.98 14.64
CA VAL A 14 -7.38 9.45 15.59
C VAL A 14 -8.06 8.28 16.26
N TRP A 15 -8.11 8.35 17.59
CA TRP A 15 -8.80 7.39 18.45
C TRP A 15 -9.58 8.14 19.54
N GLN A 16 -10.88 7.88 19.63
CA GLN A 16 -11.76 8.51 20.64
C GLN A 16 -11.61 10.05 20.67
N ASP A 17 -11.70 10.67 19.51
CA ASP A 17 -11.56 12.12 19.30
C ASP A 17 -10.19 12.71 19.68
N ARG A 18 -9.18 11.86 19.89
CA ARG A 18 -7.81 12.28 20.17
C ARG A 18 -6.87 11.89 19.06
N GLN A 19 -6.01 12.83 18.68
CA GLN A 19 -4.91 12.53 17.78
C GLN A 19 -3.77 11.87 18.56
N LEU A 20 -3.42 10.63 18.17
CA LEU A 20 -2.38 9.85 18.83
C LEU A 20 -0.99 10.00 18.20
N GLY A 21 -0.90 10.60 17.04
CA GLY A 21 0.32 10.74 16.27
C GLY A 21 0.04 10.68 14.77
N TYR A 22 1.06 10.32 14.02
CA TYR A 22 1.00 10.26 12.55
C TYR A 22 1.45 8.89 12.07
N VAL A 23 0.93 8.48 10.92
CA VAL A 23 1.40 7.27 10.25
C VAL A 23 2.86 7.48 9.82
N GLU A 24 3.76 6.69 10.38
CA GLU A 24 5.16 6.65 9.97
C GLU A 24 5.33 5.71 8.78
N ARG A 25 4.60 4.60 8.79
CA ARG A 25 4.66 3.60 7.75
C ARG A 25 3.40 2.74 7.72
N ALA A 26 2.92 2.42 6.54
CA ALA A 26 1.88 1.43 6.30
C ALA A 26 2.53 0.11 5.85
N VAL A 27 2.13 -0.98 6.45
CA VAL A 27 2.76 -2.29 6.25
C VAL A 27 1.76 -3.25 5.61
N PRO A 28 2.03 -3.75 4.39
CA PRO A 28 1.22 -4.78 3.77
C PRO A 28 1.46 -6.15 4.43
N ASP A 29 0.56 -7.09 4.21
CA ASP A 29 0.82 -8.48 4.56
C ASP A 29 1.85 -9.12 3.62
N ALA A 30 2.28 -10.35 3.93
CA ALA A 30 3.34 -11.04 3.20
C ALA A 30 3.02 -11.29 1.71
N HIS A 31 1.75 -11.37 1.36
CA HIS A 31 1.29 -11.61 -0.01
C HIS A 31 0.79 -10.33 -0.72
N ALA A 32 0.91 -9.18 -0.06
CA ALA A 32 0.43 -7.90 -0.55
C ALA A 32 -1.06 -7.91 -0.95
N ARG A 33 -1.89 -8.59 -0.15
CA ARG A 33 -3.35 -8.69 -0.37
C ARG A 33 -4.15 -7.76 0.52
N ARG A 34 -3.62 -7.47 1.71
CA ARG A 34 -4.26 -6.61 2.68
C ARG A 34 -3.22 -5.77 3.41
N LEU A 35 -3.68 -4.66 3.97
CA LEU A 35 -2.89 -3.93 4.95
C LEU A 35 -2.76 -4.81 6.21
N SER A 36 -1.54 -5.04 6.67
CA SER A 36 -1.29 -5.72 7.95
C SER A 36 -1.49 -4.78 9.12
N GLY A 37 -1.07 -3.55 8.98
CA GLY A 37 -1.21 -2.51 9.98
C GLY A 37 -0.38 -1.28 9.66
N VAL A 38 -0.34 -0.36 10.62
CA VAL A 38 0.43 0.87 10.51
C VAL A 38 1.32 1.08 11.73
N VAL A 39 2.50 1.65 11.48
CA VAL A 39 3.38 2.15 12.52
C VAL A 39 3.04 3.61 12.76
N VAL A 40 2.78 3.99 14.01
CA VAL A 40 2.39 5.32 14.42
C VAL A 40 3.44 5.90 15.35
N ARG A 41 3.80 7.15 15.12
CA ARG A 41 4.74 7.87 15.97
C ARG A 41 4.21 9.26 16.30
N LYS A 42 4.42 9.66 17.56
CA LYS A 42 4.14 11.01 18.02
C LYS A 42 5.46 11.66 18.46
N GLY A 43 5.93 12.63 17.67
CA GLY A 43 7.19 13.31 17.94
C GLY A 43 8.38 12.36 18.00
N ILE A 44 9.20 12.48 19.03
CA ILE A 44 10.38 11.64 19.29
C ILE A 44 10.05 10.41 20.15
N GLY A 45 8.78 10.17 20.44
CA GLY A 45 8.34 9.02 21.24
C GLY A 45 8.59 7.69 20.53
N ALA A 46 8.36 6.60 21.27
CA ALA A 46 8.48 5.26 20.71
C ALA A 46 7.39 5.01 19.65
N ALA A 47 7.75 4.31 18.58
CA ALA A 47 6.80 3.86 17.58
C ALA A 47 5.82 2.86 18.20
N LYS A 48 4.56 2.93 17.75
CA LYS A 48 3.50 2.02 18.18
C LYS A 48 2.86 1.37 16.96
N TRP A 49 2.18 0.27 17.18
CA TRP A 49 1.56 -0.54 16.13
C TRP A 49 0.06 -0.59 16.28
N ILE A 50 -0.61 -0.46 15.15
CA ILE A 50 -2.04 -0.71 15.04
C ILE A 50 -2.24 -1.74 13.94
N SER A 51 -2.75 -2.91 14.30
CA SER A 51 -3.09 -3.93 13.32
C SER A 51 -4.29 -3.51 12.48
N SER A 52 -4.47 -4.10 11.32
CA SER A 52 -5.61 -3.81 10.43
C SER A 52 -6.95 -3.99 11.14
N ASP A 53 -7.09 -4.95 12.04
CA ASP A 53 -8.32 -5.16 12.81
C ASP A 53 -8.65 -3.99 13.74
N GLY A 54 -7.64 -3.23 14.15
CA GLY A 54 -7.79 -2.02 14.95
C GLY A 54 -8.07 -0.76 14.15
N ILE A 55 -8.04 -0.83 12.82
CA ILE A 55 -8.31 0.31 11.94
C ILE A 55 -9.78 0.28 11.53
N ALA A 56 -10.52 1.37 11.79
CA ALA A 56 -11.89 1.51 11.36
C ALA A 56 -11.97 1.92 9.89
N VAL A 57 -11.22 2.94 9.51
CA VAL A 57 -11.17 3.44 8.13
C VAL A 57 -9.91 4.25 7.88
N VAL A 58 -9.39 4.14 6.67
CA VAL A 58 -8.36 5.04 6.14
C VAL A 58 -9.05 6.08 5.26
N GLY A 59 -9.11 7.30 5.75
CA GLY A 59 -9.69 8.42 5.04
C GLY A 59 -8.65 9.22 4.26
N SER A 60 -9.09 10.27 3.59
CA SER A 60 -8.20 11.18 2.85
C SER A 60 -7.40 12.12 3.76
N ARG A 61 -7.86 12.33 5.00
CA ARG A 61 -7.27 13.30 5.94
C ARG A 61 -6.78 12.67 7.23
N CYS A 62 -7.25 11.48 7.58
CA CYS A 62 -6.86 10.81 8.81
C CYS A 62 -7.12 9.31 8.73
N VAL A 63 -6.51 8.59 9.66
CA VAL A 63 -6.79 7.18 9.92
C VAL A 63 -7.57 7.09 11.23
N LEU A 64 -8.78 6.55 11.18
CA LEU A 64 -9.59 6.30 12.37
C LEU A 64 -9.34 4.90 12.87
N ILE A 65 -9.06 4.79 14.16
CA ILE A 65 -8.80 3.50 14.81
C ILE A 65 -9.82 3.24 15.89
N ARG A 66 -10.02 1.95 16.20
CA ARG A 66 -10.98 1.47 17.20
C ARG A 66 -10.33 0.79 18.40
N GLN A 67 -9.02 0.66 18.36
CA GLN A 67 -8.24 0.02 19.43
C GLN A 67 -7.03 0.87 19.79
N LYS A 68 -6.60 0.76 21.04
CA LYS A 68 -5.37 1.40 21.51
C LYS A 68 -4.15 0.80 20.81
N PRO A 69 -3.18 1.61 20.35
CA PRO A 69 -1.95 1.10 19.78
C PRO A 69 -1.13 0.24 20.74
N GLY A 70 -0.49 -0.77 20.21
CA GLY A 70 0.39 -1.69 20.93
C GLY A 70 1.84 -1.64 20.49
N ALA A 71 2.58 -2.71 20.81
CA ALA A 71 3.99 -2.83 20.43
C ALA A 71 4.14 -3.20 18.96
N VAL A 72 5.17 -2.64 18.32
CA VAL A 72 5.50 -2.97 16.92
C VAL A 72 5.99 -4.41 16.85
N PRO A 73 5.45 -5.25 15.93
CA PRO A 73 5.92 -6.63 15.74
C PRO A 73 7.38 -6.68 15.28
N ASP A 74 8.10 -7.69 15.72
CA ASP A 74 9.50 -7.91 15.33
C ASP A 74 9.64 -8.37 13.88
N SER A 75 8.69 -9.17 13.39
CA SER A 75 8.66 -9.65 12.02
C SER A 75 8.05 -8.62 11.08
N ARG A 76 8.75 -8.32 10.01
CA ARG A 76 8.27 -7.41 8.96
C ARG A 76 8.30 -8.15 7.62
N PRO A 77 7.21 -8.07 6.83
CA PRO A 77 7.28 -8.57 5.46
C PRO A 77 8.35 -7.78 4.70
N GLY A 78 9.09 -8.48 3.85
CA GLY A 78 10.05 -7.86 2.96
C GLY A 78 9.39 -6.86 2.02
N SER A 79 10.13 -5.89 1.55
CA SER A 79 9.66 -4.98 0.51
C SER A 79 9.52 -5.72 -0.82
N LEU A 80 8.49 -5.38 -1.60
CA LEU A 80 8.38 -5.85 -2.98
C LEU A 80 9.39 -5.11 -3.85
N GLY A 81 10.00 -5.84 -4.79
CA GLY A 81 11.01 -5.34 -5.69
C GLY A 81 10.54 -5.31 -7.14
N ARG A 82 11.19 -6.11 -7.97
CA ARG A 82 10.93 -6.13 -9.41
C ARG A 82 9.65 -6.88 -9.75
N ALA A 83 8.98 -6.38 -10.80
CA ALA A 83 7.82 -7.01 -11.39
C ALA A 83 8.15 -7.58 -12.78
N PHE A 84 7.63 -8.77 -13.04
CA PHE A 84 7.83 -9.50 -14.29
C PHE A 84 6.49 -9.90 -14.88
N LEU A 85 6.37 -9.81 -16.20
CA LEU A 85 5.28 -10.45 -16.91
C LEU A 85 5.42 -11.98 -16.83
N THR A 86 4.33 -12.70 -17.09
CA THR A 86 4.34 -14.17 -17.16
C THR A 86 5.30 -14.72 -18.22
N THR A 87 5.67 -13.89 -19.19
CA THR A 87 6.70 -14.19 -20.22
C THR A 87 8.13 -14.13 -19.70
N GLY A 88 8.34 -13.60 -18.47
CA GLY A 88 9.66 -13.40 -17.87
C GLY A 88 10.26 -12.01 -18.12
N GLU A 89 9.59 -11.15 -18.88
CA GLU A 89 10.06 -9.79 -19.14
C GLU A 89 9.92 -8.93 -17.88
N CYS A 90 11.00 -8.25 -17.46
CA CYS A 90 10.96 -7.29 -16.37
C CYS A 90 10.25 -5.99 -16.81
N VAL A 91 9.20 -5.60 -16.09
CA VAL A 91 8.38 -4.43 -16.42
C VAL A 91 8.57 -3.27 -15.44
N GLY A 92 9.46 -3.40 -14.49
CA GLY A 92 9.81 -2.33 -13.57
C GLY A 92 9.88 -2.76 -12.11
N GLU A 93 9.75 -1.79 -11.23
CA GLU A 93 9.79 -1.97 -9.78
C GLU A 93 8.48 -1.54 -9.14
N VAL A 94 8.08 -2.23 -8.08
CA VAL A 94 6.93 -1.83 -7.27
C VAL A 94 7.31 -0.57 -6.48
N THR A 95 6.56 0.50 -6.70
CA THR A 95 6.81 1.80 -6.04
C THR A 95 5.76 2.14 -5.00
N ASP A 96 4.57 1.57 -5.11
CA ASP A 96 3.47 1.82 -4.17
C ASP A 96 2.41 0.70 -4.30
N MET A 97 1.46 0.70 -3.39
CA MET A 97 0.33 -0.22 -3.40
C MET A 97 -0.97 0.57 -3.22
N ILE A 98 -1.97 0.25 -4.02
CA ILE A 98 -3.27 0.90 -3.98
C ILE A 98 -4.18 0.17 -3.02
N LEU A 99 -4.74 0.90 -2.07
CA LEU A 99 -5.55 0.42 -0.96
C LEU A 99 -6.99 0.93 -1.07
N HIS A 100 -7.93 0.05 -0.78
CA HIS A 100 -9.31 0.46 -0.51
C HIS A 100 -9.43 0.87 0.97
N GLY A 101 -9.82 2.12 1.22
CA GLY A 101 -9.79 2.71 2.57
C GLY A 101 -10.74 2.08 3.58
N ASP A 102 -11.84 1.47 3.13
CA ASP A 102 -12.84 0.84 4.00
C ASP A 102 -12.50 -0.63 4.30
N SER A 103 -12.21 -1.41 3.28
CA SER A 103 -11.92 -2.85 3.41
C SER A 103 -10.47 -3.16 3.79
N LEU A 104 -9.57 -2.21 3.62
CA LEU A 104 -8.12 -2.34 3.82
C LEU A 104 -7.48 -3.40 2.90
N ARG A 105 -8.14 -3.72 1.81
CA ARG A 105 -7.62 -4.60 0.76
C ARG A 105 -6.67 -3.83 -0.15
N LEU A 106 -5.58 -4.48 -0.49
CA LEU A 106 -4.67 -3.99 -1.52
C LEU A 106 -5.20 -4.44 -2.88
N GLU A 107 -5.61 -3.48 -3.69
CA GLU A 107 -6.32 -3.72 -4.94
C GLU A 107 -5.39 -3.71 -6.15
N ALA A 108 -4.24 -3.07 -6.05
CA ALA A 108 -3.29 -2.98 -7.14
C ALA A 108 -1.89 -2.62 -6.67
N LEU A 109 -0.91 -2.92 -7.51
CA LEU A 109 0.46 -2.43 -7.38
C LEU A 109 0.68 -1.28 -8.35
N GLU A 110 1.43 -0.27 -7.91
CA GLU A 110 1.98 0.77 -8.78
C GLU A 110 3.39 0.38 -9.14
N LEU A 111 3.71 0.44 -10.43
CA LEU A 111 4.99 0.06 -11.01
C LEU A 111 5.63 1.25 -11.73
N SER A 112 6.95 1.37 -11.57
CA SER A 112 7.75 2.31 -12.34
C SER A 112 8.63 1.53 -13.30
N PRO A 113 8.50 1.72 -14.63
CA PRO A 113 9.25 0.97 -15.63
C PRO A 113 10.76 1.28 -15.67
N GLY A 114 11.21 2.27 -14.91
CA GLY A 114 12.61 2.64 -14.81
C GLY A 114 12.80 4.09 -14.40
N PRO A 115 14.03 4.52 -14.12
CA PRO A 115 14.28 5.86 -13.61
C PRO A 115 13.88 6.97 -14.58
N VAL A 116 14.07 6.78 -15.88
CA VAL A 116 13.69 7.76 -16.91
C VAL A 116 12.16 7.94 -16.96
N TYR A 117 11.41 6.87 -16.92
CA TYR A 117 9.95 6.92 -16.92
C TYR A 117 9.39 7.52 -15.62
N ARG A 118 10.09 7.30 -14.52
CA ARG A 118 9.75 7.92 -13.22
C ARG A 118 9.86 9.45 -13.29
N LEU A 119 10.92 9.96 -13.93
CA LEU A 119 11.10 11.40 -14.15
C LEU A 119 10.02 12.00 -15.06
N LEU A 120 9.50 11.22 -16.00
CA LEU A 120 8.42 11.62 -16.89
C LEU A 120 7.03 11.45 -16.27
N GLY A 121 6.95 11.02 -15.00
CA GLY A 121 5.69 10.78 -14.30
C GLY A 121 4.89 9.60 -14.86
N LYS A 122 5.49 8.76 -15.69
CA LYS A 122 4.82 7.57 -16.25
C LYS A 122 4.83 6.44 -15.23
N ARG A 123 3.65 5.93 -14.95
CA ARG A 123 3.41 4.83 -14.02
C ARG A 123 2.48 3.81 -14.64
N ALA A 124 2.68 2.56 -14.29
CA ALA A 124 1.81 1.46 -14.67
C ALA A 124 1.24 0.81 -13.41
N TYR A 125 0.14 0.11 -13.56
CA TYR A 125 -0.56 -0.54 -12.45
C TYR A 125 -0.84 -2.00 -12.79
N ALA A 126 -0.84 -2.85 -11.78
CA ALA A 126 -1.24 -4.24 -11.91
C ALA A 126 -2.34 -4.54 -10.88
N ALA A 127 -3.55 -4.85 -11.35
CA ALA A 127 -4.67 -5.25 -10.52
C ALA A 127 -4.61 -6.73 -10.14
N GLN A 128 -3.95 -7.53 -10.97
CA GLN A 128 -3.69 -8.94 -10.70
C GLN A 128 -2.18 -9.14 -10.57
N TYR A 129 -1.77 -9.80 -9.51
CA TYR A 129 -0.36 -10.06 -9.24
C TYR A 129 -0.20 -11.22 -8.27
N ARG A 130 0.96 -11.83 -8.31
CA ARG A 130 1.37 -12.87 -7.37
C ARG A 130 2.74 -12.53 -6.83
N VAL A 131 2.83 -12.45 -5.51
CA VAL A 131 4.10 -12.25 -4.79
C VAL A 131 4.80 -13.59 -4.65
N GLY A 132 6.08 -13.62 -4.97
CA GLY A 132 6.85 -14.86 -5.06
C GLY A 132 6.65 -15.55 -6.41
N GLY A 133 7.40 -16.61 -6.66
CA GLY A 133 7.39 -17.33 -7.93
C GLY A 133 8.50 -16.91 -8.89
N GLY A 134 9.28 -15.88 -8.54
CA GLY A 134 10.55 -15.56 -9.16
C GLY A 134 11.70 -16.27 -8.45
N SER A 135 12.91 -16.07 -8.97
CA SER A 135 14.15 -16.67 -8.42
C SER A 135 14.65 -15.96 -7.16
N ARG A 136 14.05 -14.80 -6.79
CA ARG A 136 14.43 -13.99 -5.63
C ARG A 136 13.22 -13.61 -4.80
N GLU A 137 13.46 -13.45 -3.51
CA GLU A 137 12.47 -12.95 -2.57
C GLU A 137 12.02 -11.51 -2.96
N GLY A 138 10.71 -11.24 -2.84
CA GLY A 138 10.14 -9.94 -3.15
C GLY A 138 9.82 -9.71 -4.62
N GLU A 139 10.12 -10.65 -5.52
CA GLU A 139 9.71 -10.54 -6.92
C GLU A 139 8.20 -10.76 -7.07
N VAL A 140 7.61 -10.07 -8.03
CA VAL A 140 6.17 -10.12 -8.32
C VAL A 140 5.96 -10.50 -9.77
N VAL A 141 4.99 -11.37 -10.01
CA VAL A 141 4.54 -11.73 -11.36
C VAL A 141 3.21 -11.07 -11.64
N VAL A 142 3.12 -10.37 -12.77
CA VAL A 142 1.92 -9.65 -13.21
C VAL A 142 1.52 -10.11 -14.62
N PRO A 143 0.23 -10.42 -14.87
CA PRO A 143 -0.20 -10.87 -16.19
C PRO A 143 -0.26 -9.73 -17.22
N ARG A 144 -0.56 -8.52 -16.76
CA ARG A 144 -0.66 -7.33 -17.63
C ARG A 144 -0.49 -6.04 -16.85
N LEU A 145 -0.19 -4.97 -17.58
CA LEU A 145 -0.11 -3.62 -17.05
C LEU A 145 -1.34 -2.82 -17.46
N LEU A 146 -1.77 -1.95 -16.56
CA LEU A 146 -2.91 -1.05 -16.75
C LEU A 146 -2.46 0.40 -16.59
N THR A 147 -3.14 1.31 -17.28
CA THR A 147 -3.10 2.74 -16.97
C THR A 147 -3.96 3.03 -15.73
N TRP A 148 -3.80 4.21 -15.14
CA TRP A 148 -4.65 4.63 -14.02
C TRP A 148 -6.14 4.61 -14.38
N ALA A 149 -6.49 5.11 -15.56
CA ALA A 149 -7.89 5.10 -16.02
C ALA A 149 -8.44 3.68 -16.18
N GLN A 150 -7.64 2.75 -16.72
CA GLN A 150 -8.01 1.35 -16.84
C GLN A 150 -8.17 0.69 -15.46
N LEU A 151 -7.27 0.99 -14.52
CA LEU A 151 -7.35 0.48 -13.15
C LEU A 151 -8.64 0.93 -12.48
N LYS A 152 -8.97 2.22 -12.50
CA LYS A 152 -10.20 2.74 -11.91
C LYS A 152 -11.44 2.04 -12.46
N ARG A 153 -11.51 1.85 -13.77
CA ARG A 153 -12.61 1.10 -14.39
C ARG A 153 -12.68 -0.35 -13.93
N THR A 154 -11.52 -1.00 -13.82
CA THR A 154 -11.43 -2.40 -13.35
C THR A 154 -11.91 -2.53 -11.90
N LEU A 155 -11.62 -1.55 -11.06
CA LEU A 155 -12.02 -1.55 -9.64
C LEU A 155 -13.42 -0.96 -9.41
N GLY A 156 -14.11 -0.51 -10.47
CA GLY A 156 -15.45 0.05 -10.35
C GLY A 156 -15.51 1.45 -9.71
N GLU A 157 -14.37 2.14 -9.65
CA GLU A 157 -14.31 3.53 -9.21
C GLU A 157 -14.72 4.42 -10.38
N GLU A 158 -15.90 5.03 -10.29
CA GLU A 158 -16.31 6.06 -11.23
C GLU A 158 -15.56 7.35 -10.94
N ASP A 159 -15.19 8.06 -12.00
CA ASP A 159 -14.73 9.44 -11.86
C ASP A 159 -15.90 10.28 -11.35
N ASP A 160 -15.89 10.64 -10.09
CA ASP A 160 -16.64 11.79 -9.60
C ASP A 160 -16.01 13.03 -10.26
N GLY A 161 -16.59 13.34 -11.41
CA GLY A 161 -16.14 14.42 -12.27
C GLY A 161 -16.26 15.79 -11.63
#